data_bd67f3ccfff7ae88d01a2291501fa0c0
#
_entry.id   bd67f3ccfff7ae88d01a2291501fa0c0
#
_cell.length_a   1.000
_cell.length_b   1.000
_cell.length_c   1.000
_cell.angle_alpha   90.00
_cell.angle_beta   90.00
_cell.angle_gamma   90.00
#
_symmetry.space_group_name_H-M   'P 1'
#
loop_
_entity.id
_entity.type
_entity.pdbx_description
1 polymer ?
#
loop_
_entity_poly.entity_id
_entity_poly.type
_entity_poly.pdbx_seq_one_letter_code
_entity_poly.pdbx_strand_id
1 'polypeptide(L)'
;TVKSDTLLASLIGEGRIAVNSIHHQGVWKVAPGFIESAVAPDGVNEGMESKTTSIFSVQWHPEGLVCAGNKKMLNLFVHLVKEAEIYARAKNFHLRHVSLDSHCDTPMFFPEKIDIGVRDTRLKVDLPKMRDGQIDAECMVAYLPQRERDDVALEAATRKADAILNELKHQISVHRDKVGQAFSRK
;
A
#
# COMPACT_ATOMS: atom_id res chain seq x y z
N THR A 1 1.15 1.88 30.23
CA THR A 1 1.91 3.07 29.79
C THR A 1 1.84 3.15 28.27
N VAL A 2 1.38 4.29 27.73
CA VAL A 2 1.41 4.63 26.30
C VAL A 2 2.80 5.20 25.99
N LYS A 3 3.45 4.66 24.95
CA LYS A 3 4.80 5.07 24.51
C LYS A 3 4.75 6.38 23.73
N SER A 4 5.75 7.23 23.90
CA SER A 4 5.96 8.43 23.06
C SER A 4 6.20 8.03 21.59
N ASP A 5 6.07 9.00 20.69
CA ASP A 5 6.32 8.85 19.26
C ASP A 5 5.48 7.76 18.58
N THR A 6 4.26 7.51 19.11
CA THR A 6 3.28 6.58 18.56
C THR A 6 2.02 7.30 18.09
N LEU A 7 1.30 6.72 17.12
CA LEU A 7 -0.03 7.20 16.75
C LEU A 7 -0.96 7.19 17.95
N LEU A 8 -0.91 6.13 18.73
CA LEU A 8 -1.71 6.01 19.96
C LEU A 8 -1.47 7.19 20.91
N ALA A 9 -0.19 7.57 21.13
CA ALA A 9 0.16 8.72 21.97
C ALA A 9 -0.41 10.04 21.41
N SER A 10 -0.40 10.21 20.10
CA SER A 10 -0.97 11.40 19.44
C SER A 10 -2.48 11.53 19.64
N LEU A 11 -3.18 10.41 19.78
CA LEU A 11 -4.64 10.36 19.92
C LEU A 11 -5.11 10.52 21.37
N ILE A 12 -4.45 9.84 22.32
CA ILE A 12 -4.93 9.79 23.72
C ILE A 12 -3.93 10.35 24.74
N GLY A 13 -2.74 10.77 24.29
CA GLY A 13 -1.65 11.23 25.13
C GLY A 13 -0.70 10.10 25.54
N GLU A 14 0.56 10.45 25.78
CA GLU A 14 1.60 9.55 26.26
C GLU A 14 1.55 9.36 27.79
N GLY A 15 2.27 8.35 28.29
CA GLY A 15 2.44 8.11 29.71
C GLY A 15 1.42 7.13 30.31
N ARG A 16 1.25 7.19 31.63
CA ARG A 16 0.38 6.27 32.37
C ARG A 16 -1.09 6.67 32.23
N ILE A 17 -1.92 5.72 31.78
CA ILE A 17 -3.36 5.85 31.74
C ILE A 17 -4.01 4.67 32.44
N ALA A 18 -5.20 4.87 33.02
CA ALA A 18 -6.01 3.79 33.56
C ALA A 18 -6.96 3.29 32.47
N VAL A 19 -6.99 1.99 32.24
CA VAL A 19 -7.86 1.32 31.29
C VAL A 19 -8.54 0.12 31.95
N ASN A 20 -9.64 -0.36 31.35
CA ASN A 20 -10.24 -1.62 31.76
C ASN A 20 -9.41 -2.80 31.23
N SER A 21 -9.46 -3.94 31.89
CA SER A 21 -8.80 -5.17 31.50
C SER A 21 -9.78 -6.33 31.64
N ILE A 22 -10.43 -6.70 30.55
CA ILE A 22 -11.48 -7.75 30.48
C ILE A 22 -11.02 -8.82 29.49
N HIS A 23 -9.74 -9.18 29.53
CA HIS A 23 -9.16 -10.18 28.65
C HIS A 23 -8.36 -11.21 29.44
N HIS A 24 -8.21 -12.40 28.86
CA HIS A 24 -7.42 -13.52 29.42
C HIS A 24 -6.32 -13.97 28.43
N GLN A 25 -6.20 -13.28 27.29
CA GLN A 25 -5.16 -13.49 26.28
C GLN A 25 -4.52 -12.14 25.96
N GLY A 26 -3.29 -12.16 25.50
CA GLY A 26 -2.55 -10.97 25.08
C GLY A 26 -1.54 -11.30 23.99
N VAL A 27 -1.03 -10.28 23.32
CA VAL A 27 0.01 -10.42 22.30
C VAL A 27 1.36 -10.62 22.99
N TRP A 28 1.88 -11.83 22.92
CA TRP A 28 3.20 -12.16 23.48
C TRP A 28 4.35 -11.52 22.70
N LYS A 29 4.26 -11.54 21.37
CA LYS A 29 5.28 -11.00 20.49
C LYS A 29 4.61 -10.21 19.37
N VAL A 30 5.00 -8.94 19.23
CA VAL A 30 4.52 -8.06 18.17
C VAL A 30 5.04 -8.54 16.82
N ALA A 31 4.17 -8.56 15.79
CA ALA A 31 4.51 -9.02 14.45
C ALA A 31 5.56 -8.12 13.77
N PRO A 32 6.36 -8.64 12.82
CA PRO A 32 7.25 -7.82 12.01
C PRO A 32 6.50 -6.67 11.32
N GLY A 33 7.07 -5.47 11.33
CA GLY A 33 6.45 -4.26 10.78
C GLY A 33 5.53 -3.50 11.74
N PHE A 34 5.30 -4.06 12.94
CA PHE A 34 4.57 -3.39 14.02
C PHE A 34 5.50 -2.98 15.15
N ILE A 35 5.08 -2.00 15.93
CA ILE A 35 5.70 -1.60 17.20
C ILE A 35 4.68 -1.73 18.32
N GLU A 36 5.17 -1.91 19.52
CA GLU A 36 4.38 -1.83 20.74
C GLU A 36 4.12 -0.36 21.08
N SER A 37 2.86 0.04 21.14
CA SER A 37 2.44 1.41 21.43
C SER A 37 1.97 1.61 22.88
N ALA A 38 1.62 0.53 23.55
CA ALA A 38 1.28 0.57 24.98
C ALA A 38 1.65 -0.74 25.68
N VAL A 39 2.02 -0.65 26.95
CA VAL A 39 2.40 -1.79 27.79
C VAL A 39 1.85 -1.63 29.21
N ALA A 40 1.35 -2.72 29.79
CA ALA A 40 0.94 -2.79 31.18
C ALA A 40 2.15 -2.89 32.15
N PRO A 41 1.99 -2.60 33.45
CA PRO A 41 3.10 -2.69 34.40
C PRO A 41 3.72 -4.08 34.54
N ASP A 42 2.98 -5.12 34.23
CA ASP A 42 3.41 -6.52 34.23
C ASP A 42 4.05 -6.98 32.93
N GLY A 43 4.19 -6.08 31.94
CA GLY A 43 4.81 -6.34 30.65
C GLY A 43 3.86 -6.86 29.57
N VAL A 44 2.57 -6.99 29.86
CA VAL A 44 1.58 -7.37 28.83
C VAL A 44 1.46 -6.26 27.80
N ASN A 45 1.50 -6.64 26.50
CA ASN A 45 1.27 -5.72 25.41
C ASN A 45 -0.19 -5.25 25.42
N GLU A 46 -0.38 -3.96 25.55
CA GLU A 46 -1.69 -3.30 25.61
C GLU A 46 -2.03 -2.53 24.34
N GLY A 47 -1.09 -2.37 23.45
CA GLY A 47 -1.32 -1.69 22.17
C GLY A 47 -0.18 -1.90 21.20
N MET A 48 -0.51 -2.03 19.93
CA MET A 48 0.46 -2.11 18.85
C MET A 48 -0.03 -1.34 17.63
N GLU A 49 0.91 -0.85 16.82
CA GLU A 49 0.62 -0.13 15.59
C GLU A 49 1.63 -0.44 14.49
N SER A 50 1.19 -0.29 13.24
CA SER A 50 2.05 -0.47 12.08
C SER A 50 2.97 0.73 11.90
N LYS A 51 4.21 0.49 11.47
CA LYS A 51 5.18 1.55 11.12
C LYS A 51 4.88 2.26 9.81
N THR A 52 4.08 1.66 8.94
CA THR A 52 3.94 2.09 7.55
C THR A 52 2.51 2.22 7.06
N THR A 53 1.53 1.77 7.85
CA THR A 53 0.11 1.78 7.49
C THR A 53 -0.74 2.26 8.66
N SER A 54 -1.94 2.76 8.39
CA SER A 54 -2.90 3.21 9.41
C SER A 54 -3.58 2.05 10.15
N ILE A 55 -2.77 1.10 10.64
CA ILE A 55 -3.26 -0.04 11.45
C ILE A 55 -2.76 0.15 12.88
N PHE A 56 -3.69 0.20 13.81
CA PHE A 56 -3.38 0.16 15.24
C PHE A 56 -4.41 -0.68 16.00
N SER A 57 -4.02 -1.17 17.14
CA SER A 57 -4.91 -1.91 18.03
C SER A 57 -4.63 -1.58 19.49
N VAL A 58 -5.65 -1.75 20.32
CA VAL A 58 -5.56 -1.68 21.77
C VAL A 58 -6.17 -2.94 22.38
N GLN A 59 -5.65 -3.39 23.51
CA GLN A 59 -6.09 -4.60 24.19
C GLN A 59 -7.29 -4.35 25.07
N TRP A 60 -7.41 -3.15 25.64
CA TRP A 60 -8.56 -2.76 26.46
C TRP A 60 -9.80 -2.45 25.61
N HIS A 61 -10.91 -2.21 26.28
CA HIS A 61 -12.20 -1.84 25.67
C HIS A 61 -12.43 -0.33 25.75
N PRO A 62 -11.97 0.46 24.76
CA PRO A 62 -12.12 1.93 24.77
C PRO A 62 -13.59 2.37 24.72
N GLU A 63 -14.47 1.59 24.08
CA GLU A 63 -15.91 1.88 23.99
C GLU A 63 -16.56 1.95 25.38
N GLY A 64 -16.21 1.04 26.27
CA GLY A 64 -16.69 1.06 27.65
C GLY A 64 -16.25 2.30 28.42
N LEU A 65 -15.02 2.75 28.18
CA LEU A 65 -14.48 3.97 28.78
C LEU A 65 -15.15 5.24 28.23
N VAL A 66 -15.46 5.26 26.91
CA VAL A 66 -16.24 6.37 26.30
C VAL A 66 -17.63 6.46 26.92
N CYS A 67 -18.31 5.33 27.07
CA CYS A 67 -19.63 5.28 27.75
C CYS A 67 -19.57 5.76 29.20
N ALA A 68 -18.44 5.56 29.87
CA ALA A 68 -18.16 6.09 31.21
C ALA A 68 -17.72 7.56 31.24
N GLY A 69 -17.73 8.26 30.09
CA GLY A 69 -17.43 9.68 29.98
C GLY A 69 -15.97 10.03 29.69
N ASN A 70 -15.12 9.05 29.37
CA ASN A 70 -13.73 9.31 29.01
C ASN A 70 -13.59 9.84 27.60
N LYS A 71 -13.52 11.16 27.46
CA LYS A 71 -13.43 11.85 26.16
C LYS A 71 -12.14 11.57 25.42
N LYS A 72 -11.04 11.22 26.10
CA LYS A 72 -9.76 10.90 25.41
C LYS A 72 -9.89 9.63 24.58
N MET A 73 -10.60 8.62 25.10
CA MET A 73 -10.81 7.36 24.36
C MET A 73 -11.70 7.55 23.13
N LEU A 74 -12.55 8.58 23.10
CA LEU A 74 -13.35 8.92 21.93
C LEU A 74 -12.47 9.27 20.72
N ASN A 75 -11.28 9.82 20.94
CA ASN A 75 -10.35 10.20 19.85
C ASN A 75 -9.95 9.01 18.97
N LEU A 76 -9.90 7.78 19.51
CA LEU A 76 -9.61 6.57 18.75
C LEU A 76 -10.69 6.34 17.68
N PHE A 77 -11.95 6.48 18.05
CA PHE A 77 -13.10 6.31 17.15
C PHE A 77 -13.20 7.47 16.16
N VAL A 78 -12.97 8.71 16.61
CA VAL A 78 -12.93 9.88 15.73
C VAL A 78 -11.84 9.75 14.68
N HIS A 79 -10.67 9.27 15.06
CA HIS A 79 -9.59 8.99 14.11
C HIS A 79 -10.00 7.94 13.07
N LEU A 80 -10.54 6.81 13.52
CA LEU A 80 -11.02 5.74 12.63
C LEU A 80 -12.04 6.26 11.60
N VAL A 81 -13.03 7.05 12.05
CA VAL A 81 -14.04 7.62 11.17
C VAL A 81 -13.41 8.58 10.15
N LYS A 82 -12.50 9.46 10.59
CA LYS A 82 -11.78 10.37 9.67
C LYS A 82 -10.97 9.63 8.61
N GLU A 83 -10.23 8.60 9.00
CA GLU A 83 -9.47 7.78 8.05
C GLU A 83 -10.40 7.07 7.05
N ALA A 84 -11.52 6.54 7.54
CA ALA A 84 -12.53 5.91 6.68
C ALA A 84 -13.17 6.91 5.69
N GLU A 85 -13.41 8.15 6.10
CA GLU A 85 -13.92 9.22 5.22
C GLU A 85 -12.88 9.59 4.14
N ILE A 86 -11.60 9.73 4.51
CA ILE A 86 -10.51 10.01 3.56
C ILE A 86 -10.42 8.89 2.53
N TYR A 87 -10.41 7.63 2.98
CA TYR A 87 -10.38 6.47 2.09
C TYR A 87 -11.59 6.43 1.15
N ALA A 88 -12.79 6.65 1.68
CA ALA A 88 -14.02 6.66 0.88
C ALA A 88 -14.01 7.77 -0.18
N ARG A 89 -13.50 8.96 0.16
CA ARG A 89 -13.36 10.07 -0.79
C ARG A 89 -12.37 9.76 -1.90
N ALA A 90 -11.19 9.22 -1.57
CA ALA A 90 -10.19 8.81 -2.54
C ALA A 90 -10.74 7.73 -3.50
N LYS A 91 -11.36 6.70 -2.94
CA LYS A 91 -11.99 5.63 -3.71
C LYS A 91 -13.08 6.14 -4.65
N ASN A 92 -13.96 7.01 -4.15
CA ASN A 92 -15.04 7.62 -4.96
C ASN A 92 -14.48 8.53 -6.07
N PHE A 93 -13.35 9.20 -5.85
CA PHE A 93 -12.68 9.98 -6.88
C PHE A 93 -12.23 9.07 -8.03
N HIS A 94 -11.49 8.02 -7.74
CA HIS A 94 -11.02 7.05 -8.75
C HIS A 94 -12.18 6.36 -9.49
N LEU A 95 -13.27 6.01 -8.80
CA LEU A 95 -14.45 5.42 -9.46
C LEU A 95 -15.17 6.35 -10.45
N ARG A 96 -14.96 7.66 -10.36
CA ARG A 96 -15.61 8.66 -11.21
C ARG A 96 -14.69 9.27 -12.27
N HIS A 97 -13.39 9.05 -12.18
CA HIS A 97 -12.39 9.66 -13.04
C HIS A 97 -11.43 8.60 -13.53
N VAL A 98 -11.15 8.62 -14.82
CA VAL A 98 -10.11 7.75 -15.39
C VAL A 98 -8.75 8.27 -14.94
N SER A 99 -7.96 7.40 -14.34
CA SER A 99 -6.59 7.65 -13.94
C SER A 99 -5.62 7.05 -14.96
N LEU A 100 -4.68 7.87 -15.42
CA LEU A 100 -3.65 7.49 -16.37
C LEU A 100 -2.28 7.84 -15.81
N ASP A 101 -1.39 6.85 -15.69
CA ASP A 101 0.03 7.11 -15.55
C ASP A 101 0.68 7.20 -16.93
N SER A 102 1.39 8.29 -17.19
CA SER A 102 1.94 8.60 -18.50
C SER A 102 3.31 7.94 -18.77
N HIS A 103 3.90 7.23 -17.81
CA HIS A 103 5.21 6.61 -17.97
C HIS A 103 5.47 5.50 -16.97
N CYS A 104 5.64 4.27 -17.44
CA CYS A 104 5.98 3.12 -16.61
C CYS A 104 7.07 2.26 -17.26
N ASP A 105 8.15 2.03 -16.51
CA ASP A 105 9.31 1.25 -16.94
C ASP A 105 9.20 -0.25 -16.60
N THR A 106 8.05 -0.75 -16.17
CA THR A 106 7.85 -2.19 -15.89
C THR A 106 8.38 -3.09 -17.02
N PRO A 107 8.20 -2.76 -18.33
CA PRO A 107 8.69 -3.60 -19.42
C PRO A 107 10.21 -3.80 -19.46
N MET A 108 11.00 -2.94 -18.81
CA MET A 108 12.47 -3.14 -18.73
C MET A 108 12.86 -4.43 -18.00
N PHE A 109 11.96 -4.97 -17.15
CA PHE A 109 12.18 -6.21 -16.39
C PHE A 109 11.73 -7.47 -17.13
N PHE A 110 11.15 -7.39 -18.33
CA PHE A 110 10.73 -8.57 -19.10
C PHE A 110 11.83 -9.60 -19.37
N PRO A 111 13.10 -9.22 -19.60
CA PRO A 111 14.18 -10.20 -19.70
C PRO A 111 14.35 -11.09 -18.45
N GLU A 112 13.84 -10.67 -17.30
CA GLU A 112 13.84 -11.43 -16.05
C GLU A 112 12.66 -12.40 -15.93
N LYS A 113 11.88 -12.61 -17.01
CA LYS A 113 10.72 -13.50 -17.08
C LYS A 113 9.66 -13.18 -16.03
N ILE A 114 9.35 -11.91 -15.88
CA ILE A 114 8.24 -11.47 -15.03
C ILE A 114 6.90 -11.70 -15.73
N ASP A 115 5.86 -11.85 -14.92
CA ASP A 115 4.46 -11.89 -15.35
C ASP A 115 3.73 -10.70 -14.74
N ILE A 116 3.25 -9.75 -15.55
CA ILE A 116 2.54 -8.57 -15.06
C ILE A 116 1.17 -8.90 -14.44
N GLY A 117 0.63 -10.07 -14.71
CA GLY A 117 -0.62 -10.55 -14.11
C GLY A 117 -0.49 -11.04 -12.67
N VAL A 118 0.73 -11.16 -12.17
CA VAL A 118 1.07 -11.62 -10.82
C VAL A 118 1.76 -10.49 -10.05
N ARG A 119 1.40 -10.34 -8.76
CA ARG A 119 2.06 -9.36 -7.90
C ARG A 119 3.54 -9.72 -7.70
N ASP A 120 4.43 -8.82 -8.13
CA ASP A 120 5.87 -8.98 -8.01
C ASP A 120 6.47 -7.82 -7.19
N THR A 121 7.24 -8.15 -6.14
CA THR A 121 7.86 -7.15 -5.25
C THR A 121 8.97 -6.34 -5.94
N ARG A 122 9.53 -6.82 -7.04
CA ARG A 122 10.54 -6.13 -7.84
C ARG A 122 9.94 -4.98 -8.66
N LEU A 123 8.65 -5.10 -9.03
CA LEU A 123 7.93 -4.11 -9.84
C LEU A 123 7.30 -3.04 -8.97
N LYS A 124 7.19 -1.82 -9.49
CA LYS A 124 6.35 -0.77 -8.92
C LYS A 124 4.92 -0.88 -9.43
N VAL A 125 4.75 -1.29 -10.67
CA VAL A 125 3.46 -1.46 -11.35
C VAL A 125 3.35 -2.88 -11.89
N ASP A 126 2.26 -3.57 -11.55
CA ASP A 126 1.74 -4.81 -12.10
C ASP A 126 0.21 -4.74 -12.09
N LEU A 127 -0.48 -5.62 -12.82
CA LEU A 127 -1.95 -5.57 -12.91
C LEU A 127 -2.66 -5.68 -11.55
N PRO A 128 -2.22 -6.53 -10.58
CA PRO A 128 -2.76 -6.52 -9.23
C PRO A 128 -2.60 -5.17 -8.51
N LYS A 129 -1.44 -4.49 -8.66
CA LYS A 129 -1.21 -3.17 -8.05
C LYS A 129 -2.02 -2.07 -8.71
N MET A 130 -2.13 -2.07 -10.05
CA MET A 130 -3.00 -1.15 -10.78
C MET A 130 -4.45 -1.26 -10.29
N ARG A 131 -4.97 -2.48 -10.19
CA ARG A 131 -6.33 -2.72 -9.67
C ARG A 131 -6.49 -2.19 -8.24
N ASP A 132 -5.55 -2.51 -7.34
CA ASP A 132 -5.62 -2.11 -5.94
C ASP A 132 -5.45 -0.60 -5.76
N GLY A 133 -4.60 0.04 -6.61
CA GLY A 133 -4.41 1.50 -6.67
C GLY A 133 -5.46 2.22 -7.51
N GLN A 134 -6.39 1.48 -8.15
CA GLN A 134 -7.42 2.04 -9.05
C GLN A 134 -6.81 2.90 -10.18
N ILE A 135 -5.70 2.42 -10.79
CA ILE A 135 -5.11 3.00 -11.98
C ILE A 135 -5.76 2.33 -13.20
N ASP A 136 -6.43 3.13 -14.03
CA ASP A 136 -7.22 2.63 -15.16
C ASP A 136 -6.38 2.43 -16.42
N ALA A 137 -5.35 3.27 -16.60
CA ALA A 137 -4.49 3.22 -17.77
C ALA A 137 -3.03 3.49 -17.43
N GLU A 138 -2.12 2.90 -18.21
CA GLU A 138 -0.69 2.95 -18.00
C GLU A 138 0.04 3.05 -19.34
N CYS A 139 0.94 4.01 -19.47
CA CYS A 139 1.83 4.10 -20.63
C CYS A 139 3.09 3.26 -20.39
N MET A 140 3.05 2.00 -20.79
CA MET A 140 4.19 1.09 -20.71
C MET A 140 5.27 1.47 -21.72
N VAL A 141 6.50 1.66 -21.24
CA VAL A 141 7.62 2.18 -22.02
C VAL A 141 8.69 1.11 -22.25
N ALA A 142 9.16 0.97 -23.48
CA ALA A 142 10.35 0.21 -23.80
C ALA A 142 11.60 1.06 -23.51
N TYR A 143 11.92 1.23 -22.21
CA TYR A 143 13.06 2.01 -21.79
C TYR A 143 14.38 1.33 -22.15
N LEU A 144 15.28 2.12 -22.75
CA LEU A 144 16.64 1.70 -23.05
C LEU A 144 17.63 2.70 -22.45
N PRO A 145 18.63 2.26 -21.67
CA PRO A 145 19.66 3.16 -21.17
C PRO A 145 20.49 3.70 -22.34
N GLN A 146 20.86 4.98 -22.26
CA GLN A 146 21.71 5.62 -23.26
C GLN A 146 23.10 4.94 -23.31
N ARG A 147 23.58 4.68 -24.52
CA ARG A 147 24.87 4.04 -24.80
C ARG A 147 25.51 4.70 -26.03
N GLU A 148 26.56 4.08 -26.57
CA GLU A 148 27.20 4.49 -27.83
C GLU A 148 26.15 4.60 -28.96
N ARG A 149 26.45 5.49 -29.92
CA ARG A 149 25.53 5.82 -31.03
C ARG A 149 26.10 5.43 -32.38
N ASP A 150 26.97 4.44 -32.41
CA ASP A 150 27.39 3.82 -33.67
C ASP A 150 26.30 2.87 -34.22
N ASP A 151 26.43 2.47 -35.47
CA ASP A 151 25.43 1.65 -36.15
C ASP A 151 25.15 0.32 -35.44
N VAL A 152 26.20 -0.30 -34.86
CA VAL A 152 26.09 -1.58 -34.15
C VAL A 152 25.30 -1.40 -32.86
N ALA A 153 25.56 -0.35 -32.09
CA ALA A 153 24.86 -0.05 -30.86
C ALA A 153 23.38 0.34 -31.11
N LEU A 154 23.12 1.13 -32.18
CA LEU A 154 21.76 1.49 -32.59
C LEU A 154 20.95 0.27 -33.03
N GLU A 155 21.55 -0.63 -33.81
CA GLU A 155 20.90 -1.88 -34.22
C GLU A 155 20.60 -2.79 -33.02
N ALA A 156 21.53 -2.89 -32.06
CA ALA A 156 21.32 -3.64 -30.82
C ALA A 156 20.20 -3.01 -29.96
N ALA A 157 20.13 -1.69 -29.87
CA ALA A 157 19.06 -0.98 -29.17
C ALA A 157 17.70 -1.24 -29.81
N THR A 158 17.61 -1.20 -31.14
CA THR A 158 16.38 -1.49 -31.87
C THR A 158 15.90 -2.90 -31.59
N ARG A 159 16.78 -3.91 -31.72
CA ARG A 159 16.44 -5.30 -31.39
C ARG A 159 15.94 -5.47 -29.96
N LYS A 160 16.55 -4.75 -28.99
CA LYS A 160 16.12 -4.79 -27.60
C LYS A 160 14.75 -4.14 -27.41
N ALA A 161 14.50 -3.00 -28.05
CA ALA A 161 13.19 -2.32 -28.00
C ALA A 161 12.10 -3.24 -28.57
N ASP A 162 12.34 -3.85 -29.74
CA ASP A 162 11.40 -4.77 -30.38
C ASP A 162 11.11 -5.99 -29.49
N ALA A 163 12.13 -6.54 -28.84
CA ALA A 163 11.94 -7.65 -27.91
C ALA A 163 11.05 -7.26 -26.72
N ILE A 164 11.26 -6.08 -26.12
CA ILE A 164 10.44 -5.57 -25.02
C ILE A 164 9.00 -5.35 -25.48
N LEU A 165 8.79 -4.70 -26.64
CA LEU A 165 7.45 -4.44 -27.17
C LEU A 165 6.71 -5.72 -27.55
N ASN A 166 7.41 -6.71 -28.11
CA ASN A 166 6.82 -8.00 -28.43
C ASN A 166 6.42 -8.76 -27.16
N GLU A 167 7.25 -8.74 -26.13
CA GLU A 167 6.89 -9.34 -24.84
C GLU A 167 5.72 -8.59 -24.20
N LEU A 168 5.65 -7.26 -24.26
CA LEU A 168 4.50 -6.50 -23.78
C LEU A 168 3.21 -6.93 -24.47
N LYS A 169 3.23 -7.07 -25.81
CA LYS A 169 2.07 -7.57 -26.57
C LYS A 169 1.67 -8.97 -26.14
N HIS A 170 2.66 -9.83 -25.91
CA HIS A 170 2.43 -11.18 -25.40
C HIS A 170 1.75 -11.16 -24.03
N GLN A 171 2.29 -10.40 -23.07
CA GLN A 171 1.72 -10.25 -21.73
C GLN A 171 0.27 -9.73 -21.77
N ILE A 172 -0.03 -8.74 -22.60
CA ILE A 172 -1.40 -8.23 -22.81
C ILE A 172 -2.28 -9.34 -23.38
N SER A 173 -1.79 -10.14 -24.32
CA SER A 173 -2.59 -11.24 -24.90
C SER A 173 -2.89 -12.35 -23.90
N VAL A 174 -1.96 -12.67 -23.02
CA VAL A 174 -2.14 -13.66 -21.94
C VAL A 174 -3.18 -13.19 -20.92
N HIS A 175 -3.15 -11.89 -20.59
CA HIS A 175 -4.02 -11.28 -19.57
C HIS A 175 -5.18 -10.47 -20.17
N ARG A 176 -5.64 -10.82 -21.38
CA ARG A 176 -6.72 -10.11 -22.13
C ARG A 176 -8.06 -10.02 -21.39
N ASP A 177 -8.25 -10.83 -20.37
CA ASP A 177 -9.39 -10.79 -19.45
C ASP A 177 -9.29 -9.65 -18.42
N LYS A 178 -8.11 -9.07 -18.22
CA LYS A 178 -7.80 -8.04 -17.21
C LYS A 178 -7.33 -6.72 -17.81
N VAL A 179 -6.71 -6.75 -19.00
CA VAL A 179 -6.10 -5.58 -19.64
C VAL A 179 -6.26 -5.64 -21.15
N GLY A 180 -6.37 -4.48 -21.76
CA GLY A 180 -6.37 -4.31 -23.21
C GLY A 180 -5.44 -3.19 -23.66
N GLN A 181 -5.04 -3.22 -24.92
CA GLN A 181 -4.25 -2.15 -25.52
C GLN A 181 -5.20 -1.08 -26.10
N ALA A 182 -4.97 0.17 -25.73
CA ALA A 182 -5.66 1.31 -26.32
C ALA A 182 -4.92 1.78 -27.60
N PHE A 183 -5.63 1.84 -28.72
CA PHE A 183 -5.08 2.26 -30.01
C PHE A 183 -5.56 3.65 -30.45
N SER A 184 -6.70 4.10 -29.96
CA SER A 184 -7.29 5.38 -30.34
C SER A 184 -8.28 5.87 -29.29
N ARG A 185 -8.53 7.17 -29.32
CA ARG A 185 -9.62 7.80 -28.57
C ARG A 185 -10.93 7.54 -29.31
N LYS A 186 -11.72 6.58 -28.85
CA LYS A 186 -13.12 6.40 -29.30
C LYS A 186 -14.04 6.59 -28.12
#